data_584c407318ddd83c7b124b82a956205e
#
_entry.id   584c407318ddd83c7b124b82a956205e
#
_cell.length_a   1.000
_cell.length_b   1.000
_cell.length_c   1.000
_cell.angle_alpha   90.00
_cell.angle_beta   90.00
_cell.angle_gamma   90.00
#
_symmetry.space_group_name_H-M   'P 1'
#
loop_
_entity.id
_entity.type
_entity.pdbx_description
1 polymer ?
#
loop_
_entity_poly.entity_id
_entity_poly.type
_entity_poly.pdbx_seq_one_letter_code
_entity_poly.pdbx_strand_id
1 'polypeptide(L)'
;MKKILFIIIIISFSSIIIPQDRKIVFTEYDLENGLHVILHQNNSTPIVAITVTYHVGSKNEQLDRTGFAHFFEHLMFEGSDNIKRGEYFQLVQNAGGELNASTSFDQTVYYEELPSNQIELGLWLESERMLHLKIDSIGVETQRGVVKEERKQRLENQPYGSILEQTFSHAYKQHPYRWTPIGSVQYIDKAKLSEFMEFYKTFYVPNNAVLSISGDFETGKMKEIIKKYFSDIPKGTKPIFRPSIIEPKQTSLVKDTVYDNIQLPAVIKAFHIPAQGTDDYYALNMLTTLLSSGQSSRFYKQIVDKQQKALFVGSFPFSLEDPGLFLVYSICNVGVSANQVDSLINKEILKVQSDLIDQKEFEKLRNQVENDFVGNKETNLGIATSLANYYLFFKGNTNLINTELERYMKVTREDIKRVANEYLTDRNETLLYYLPKSAKVAREEK
;
A
#
# COMPACT_ATOMS: atom_id res chain seq x y z
N MET A 1 2.78 42.35 -68.66
CA MET A 1 1.94 41.77 -67.61
C MET A 1 2.83 41.11 -66.56
N LYS A 2 3.10 41.84 -65.45
CA LYS A 2 3.90 41.30 -64.31
C LYS A 2 2.98 40.54 -63.37
N LYS A 3 3.18 39.26 -63.19
CA LYS A 3 2.49 38.41 -62.15
C LYS A 3 3.17 38.64 -60.82
N ILE A 4 2.45 39.22 -59.84
CA ILE A 4 2.87 39.37 -58.46
C ILE A 4 2.43 38.08 -57.74
N LEU A 5 3.41 37.35 -57.20
CA LEU A 5 3.19 36.15 -56.41
C LEU A 5 3.09 36.55 -54.93
N PHE A 6 1.90 36.42 -54.33
CA PHE A 6 1.68 36.62 -52.91
C PHE A 6 2.05 35.35 -52.17
N ILE A 7 3.14 35.36 -51.36
CA ILE A 7 3.49 34.31 -50.45
C ILE A 7 2.78 34.60 -49.11
N ILE A 8 1.78 33.78 -48.77
CA ILE A 8 1.13 33.82 -47.47
C ILE A 8 1.99 32.95 -46.51
N ILE A 9 2.69 33.62 -45.58
CA ILE A 9 3.41 32.93 -44.47
C ILE A 9 2.37 32.64 -43.39
N ILE A 10 1.98 31.36 -43.25
CA ILE A 10 1.17 30.86 -42.13
C ILE A 10 2.13 30.66 -40.95
N ILE A 11 2.11 31.60 -40.00
CA ILE A 11 2.80 31.44 -38.71
C ILE A 11 1.92 30.53 -37.85
N SER A 12 2.29 29.26 -37.76
CA SER A 12 1.70 28.32 -36.80
C SER A 12 2.15 28.70 -35.38
N PHE A 13 1.29 29.36 -34.63
CA PHE A 13 1.46 29.46 -33.19
C PHE A 13 1.25 28.08 -32.59
N SER A 14 2.32 27.33 -32.36
CA SER A 14 2.29 26.18 -31.49
C SER A 14 2.09 26.69 -30.07
N SER A 15 0.87 26.68 -29.59
CA SER A 15 0.58 26.90 -28.18
C SER A 15 1.29 25.79 -27.41
N ILE A 16 2.37 26.10 -26.74
CA ILE A 16 2.97 25.22 -25.71
C ILE A 16 1.90 25.15 -24.60
N ILE A 17 1.12 24.09 -24.62
CA ILE A 17 0.26 23.72 -23.47
C ILE A 17 1.23 23.31 -22.38
N ILE A 18 1.60 24.27 -21.53
CA ILE A 18 2.23 23.96 -20.25
C ILE A 18 1.14 23.21 -19.47
N PRO A 19 1.36 21.96 -19.05
CA PRO A 19 0.41 21.27 -18.21
C PRO A 19 0.21 22.15 -16.97
N GLN A 20 -0.96 22.70 -16.83
CA GLN A 20 -1.33 23.48 -15.65
C GLN A 20 -1.37 22.45 -14.51
N ASP A 21 -0.45 22.56 -13.59
CA ASP A 21 -0.37 21.75 -12.37
C ASP A 21 -1.72 21.89 -11.66
N ARG A 22 -2.64 20.94 -11.90
CA ARG A 22 -4.00 20.99 -11.36
C ARG A 22 -3.92 20.65 -9.89
N LYS A 23 -3.80 21.70 -9.06
CA LYS A 23 -3.89 21.55 -7.61
C LYS A 23 -5.20 20.87 -7.24
N ILE A 24 -5.10 19.83 -6.42
CA ILE A 24 -6.25 19.18 -5.79
C ILE A 24 -6.76 20.14 -4.70
N VAL A 25 -7.95 20.71 -4.95
CA VAL A 25 -8.62 21.60 -3.99
C VAL A 25 -9.53 20.76 -3.12
N PHE A 26 -9.37 20.83 -1.83
CA PHE A 26 -10.16 20.06 -0.86
C PHE A 26 -10.54 20.93 0.35
N THR A 27 -11.54 20.47 1.08
CA THR A 27 -11.95 21.03 2.38
C THR A 27 -11.82 19.92 3.42
N GLU A 28 -11.26 20.23 4.58
CA GLU A 28 -11.17 19.27 5.69
C GLU A 28 -11.69 19.89 7.00
N TYR A 29 -12.27 19.06 7.86
CA TYR A 29 -12.81 19.45 9.16
C TYR A 29 -13.04 18.23 10.04
N ASP A 30 -13.16 18.46 11.35
CA ASP A 30 -13.51 17.41 12.31
C ASP A 30 -14.98 17.52 12.74
N LEU A 31 -15.65 16.36 12.89
CA LEU A 31 -16.92 16.28 13.62
C LEU A 31 -16.64 16.28 15.14
N GLU A 32 -17.66 16.61 15.95
CA GLU A 32 -17.53 16.65 17.41
C GLU A 32 -17.13 15.30 18.02
N ASN A 33 -17.50 14.20 17.37
CA ASN A 33 -17.09 12.85 17.77
C ASN A 33 -15.66 12.48 17.36
N GLY A 34 -14.93 13.39 16.68
CA GLY A 34 -13.53 13.22 16.29
C GLY A 34 -13.32 12.52 14.95
N LEU A 35 -14.38 12.28 14.17
CA LEU A 35 -14.22 11.83 12.78
C LEU A 35 -13.62 12.95 11.94
N HIS A 36 -12.45 12.69 11.33
CA HIS A 36 -11.86 13.62 10.39
C HIS A 36 -12.49 13.45 9.00
N VAL A 37 -12.91 14.55 8.37
CA VAL A 37 -13.60 14.54 7.07
C VAL A 37 -12.80 15.33 6.07
N ILE A 38 -12.57 14.75 4.87
CA ILE A 38 -11.90 15.41 3.76
C ILE A 38 -12.79 15.32 2.51
N LEU A 39 -13.04 16.46 1.85
CA LEU A 39 -13.94 16.58 0.71
C LEU A 39 -13.22 17.19 -0.49
N HIS A 40 -13.12 16.44 -1.59
CA HIS A 40 -12.65 16.93 -2.88
C HIS A 40 -13.79 16.92 -3.90
N GLN A 41 -14.39 18.09 -4.16
CA GLN A 41 -15.45 18.23 -5.17
C GLN A 41 -14.84 18.22 -6.57
N ASN A 42 -15.26 17.25 -7.41
CA ASN A 42 -14.84 17.10 -8.79
C ASN A 42 -16.01 16.65 -9.66
N ASN A 43 -16.64 17.63 -10.33
CA ASN A 43 -17.83 17.41 -11.15
C ASN A 43 -17.50 16.99 -12.62
N SER A 44 -16.31 16.48 -12.88
CA SER A 44 -15.89 16.07 -14.23
C SER A 44 -16.56 14.78 -14.72
N THR A 45 -16.97 13.92 -13.80
CA THR A 45 -17.70 12.67 -14.06
C THR A 45 -18.79 12.49 -13.01
N PRO A 46 -19.95 11.90 -13.32
CA PRO A 46 -21.05 11.71 -12.38
C PRO A 46 -20.80 10.51 -11.44
N ILE A 47 -19.62 10.45 -10.86
CA ILE A 47 -19.17 9.37 -9.96
C ILE A 47 -18.61 9.99 -8.69
N VAL A 48 -18.82 9.32 -7.57
CA VAL A 48 -18.24 9.64 -6.27
C VAL A 48 -17.52 8.42 -5.70
N ALA A 49 -16.33 8.66 -5.15
CA ALA A 49 -15.61 7.69 -4.33
C ALA A 49 -15.71 8.11 -2.86
N ILE A 50 -16.15 7.20 -2.01
CA ILE A 50 -16.24 7.35 -0.56
C ILE A 50 -15.23 6.39 0.04
N THR A 51 -14.35 6.86 0.92
CA THR A 51 -13.39 6.01 1.63
C THR A 51 -13.48 6.27 3.13
N VAL A 52 -13.55 5.20 3.92
CA VAL A 52 -13.34 5.26 5.36
C VAL A 52 -12.07 4.50 5.70
N THR A 53 -11.07 5.22 6.16
CA THR A 53 -9.77 4.68 6.55
C THR A 53 -9.66 4.66 8.06
N TYR A 54 -9.63 3.48 8.65
CA TYR A 54 -9.36 3.29 10.07
C TYR A 54 -7.85 3.15 10.30
N HIS A 55 -7.31 3.92 11.25
CA HIS A 55 -5.91 3.83 11.63
C HIS A 55 -5.69 2.61 12.54
N VAL A 56 -5.90 1.44 11.98
CA VAL A 56 -5.70 0.13 12.58
C VAL A 56 -5.30 -0.87 11.52
N GLY A 57 -4.22 -1.57 11.75
CA GLY A 57 -3.73 -2.65 10.92
C GLY A 57 -3.10 -3.75 11.77
N SER A 58 -2.38 -4.67 11.14
CA SER A 58 -1.80 -5.79 11.85
C SER A 58 -0.80 -5.40 12.94
N LYS A 59 -0.17 -4.23 12.87
CA LYS A 59 0.74 -3.77 13.93
C LYS A 59 0.05 -3.47 15.27
N ASN A 60 -1.26 -3.21 15.25
CA ASN A 60 -2.05 -2.93 16.45
C ASN A 60 -2.52 -4.19 17.18
N GLU A 61 -2.20 -5.37 16.63
CA GLU A 61 -2.58 -6.66 17.17
C GLU A 61 -1.61 -7.11 18.28
N GLN A 62 -2.10 -8.01 19.12
CA GLN A 62 -1.24 -8.69 20.10
C GLN A 62 -0.55 -9.89 19.46
N LEU A 63 0.63 -10.24 19.95
CA LEU A 63 1.46 -11.33 19.42
C LEU A 63 0.73 -12.67 19.30
N ASP A 64 -0.20 -12.96 20.21
CA ASP A 64 -0.98 -14.19 20.25
C ASP A 64 -2.41 -14.01 19.71
N ARG A 65 -2.67 -12.93 18.99
CA ARG A 65 -3.96 -12.56 18.39
C ARG A 65 -3.77 -11.91 17.01
N THR A 66 -2.84 -12.46 16.21
CA THR A 66 -2.57 -11.92 14.86
C THR A 66 -3.66 -12.34 13.87
N GLY A 67 -3.97 -11.45 12.93
CA GLY A 67 -5.01 -11.61 11.92
C GLY A 67 -6.34 -10.93 12.25
N PHE A 68 -6.45 -10.23 13.37
CA PHE A 68 -7.71 -9.58 13.79
C PHE A 68 -8.10 -8.41 12.89
N ALA A 69 -7.16 -7.57 12.49
CA ALA A 69 -7.45 -6.44 11.60
C ALA A 69 -8.01 -6.92 10.25
N HIS A 70 -7.38 -7.91 9.64
CA HIS A 70 -7.87 -8.52 8.40
C HIS A 70 -9.19 -9.29 8.60
N PHE A 71 -9.36 -9.96 9.72
CA PHE A 71 -10.62 -10.61 10.04
C PHE A 71 -11.77 -9.60 10.13
N PHE A 72 -11.50 -8.39 10.67
CA PHE A 72 -12.48 -7.30 10.70
C PHE A 72 -12.75 -6.73 9.32
N GLU A 73 -11.79 -6.72 8.40
CA GLU A 73 -12.07 -6.38 7.00
C GLU A 73 -13.25 -7.20 6.48
N HIS A 74 -13.27 -8.51 6.76
CA HIS A 74 -14.37 -9.40 6.38
C HIS A 74 -15.64 -9.19 7.21
N LEU A 75 -15.52 -9.11 8.54
CA LEU A 75 -16.68 -8.97 9.43
C LEU A 75 -17.49 -7.71 9.15
N MET A 76 -16.86 -6.65 8.66
CA MET A 76 -17.54 -5.39 8.34
C MET A 76 -18.52 -5.49 7.17
N PHE A 77 -18.56 -6.61 6.45
CA PHE A 77 -19.53 -6.91 5.40
C PHE A 77 -20.62 -7.91 5.83
N GLU A 78 -20.56 -8.40 7.08
CA GLU A 78 -21.52 -9.39 7.60
C GLU A 78 -22.92 -8.82 7.89
N GLY A 79 -23.07 -7.50 7.79
CA GLY A 79 -24.33 -6.80 8.01
C GLY A 79 -24.33 -5.96 9.28
N SER A 80 -25.45 -5.26 9.48
CA SER A 80 -25.70 -4.41 10.65
C SER A 80 -27.07 -4.73 11.25
N ASP A 81 -27.53 -3.92 12.18
CA ASP A 81 -28.90 -4.00 12.70
C ASP A 81 -29.96 -3.73 11.61
N ASN A 82 -29.59 -2.95 10.57
CA ASN A 82 -30.49 -2.53 9.49
C ASN A 82 -30.16 -3.19 8.13
N ILE A 83 -29.02 -3.86 8.00
CA ILE A 83 -28.55 -4.49 6.76
C ILE A 83 -28.35 -5.99 7.03
N LYS A 84 -29.01 -6.83 6.24
CA LYS A 84 -28.87 -8.29 6.38
C LYS A 84 -27.49 -8.76 5.91
N ARG A 85 -27.12 -9.94 6.41
CA ARG A 85 -25.89 -10.62 5.99
C ARG A 85 -25.85 -10.81 4.47
N GLY A 86 -24.73 -10.38 3.84
CA GLY A 86 -24.52 -10.45 2.40
C GLY A 86 -25.23 -9.36 1.58
N GLU A 87 -25.99 -8.47 2.20
CA GLU A 87 -26.71 -7.40 1.49
C GLU A 87 -25.80 -6.23 1.07
N TYR A 88 -24.68 -5.97 1.74
CA TYR A 88 -23.78 -4.86 1.41
C TYR A 88 -23.41 -4.81 -0.07
N PHE A 89 -22.87 -5.91 -0.58
CA PHE A 89 -22.46 -6.02 -1.99
C PHE A 89 -23.65 -5.84 -2.93
N GLN A 90 -24.81 -6.42 -2.61
CA GLN A 90 -26.01 -6.33 -3.43
C GLN A 90 -26.55 -4.90 -3.50
N LEU A 91 -26.55 -4.16 -2.40
CA LEU A 91 -27.02 -2.78 -2.33
C LEU A 91 -26.18 -1.87 -3.24
N VAL A 92 -24.85 -1.99 -3.17
CA VAL A 92 -23.93 -1.18 -3.99
C VAL A 92 -24.02 -1.59 -5.47
N GLN A 93 -24.02 -2.89 -5.77
CA GLN A 93 -24.11 -3.39 -7.15
C GLN A 93 -25.45 -3.02 -7.81
N ASN A 94 -26.57 -3.11 -7.07
CA ASN A 94 -27.89 -2.69 -7.58
C ASN A 94 -27.96 -1.19 -7.82
N ALA A 95 -27.17 -0.39 -7.12
CA ALA A 95 -27.02 1.06 -7.32
C ALA A 95 -26.08 1.40 -8.49
N GLY A 96 -25.47 0.41 -9.12
CA GLY A 96 -24.51 0.60 -10.22
C GLY A 96 -23.10 0.95 -9.77
N GLY A 97 -22.76 0.65 -8.53
CA GLY A 97 -21.44 0.91 -7.94
C GLY A 97 -20.63 -0.35 -7.69
N GLU A 98 -19.45 -0.16 -7.17
CA GLU A 98 -18.56 -1.21 -6.66
C GLU A 98 -18.01 -0.84 -5.27
N LEU A 99 -17.63 -1.84 -4.50
CA LEU A 99 -17.04 -1.67 -3.17
C LEU A 99 -15.96 -2.71 -2.94
N ASN A 100 -15.01 -2.35 -2.09
CA ASN A 100 -13.99 -3.28 -1.61
C ASN A 100 -13.39 -2.79 -0.29
N ALA A 101 -12.47 -3.58 0.27
CA ALA A 101 -11.69 -3.21 1.42
C ALA A 101 -10.26 -3.76 1.32
N SER A 102 -9.38 -3.26 2.15
CA SER A 102 -8.02 -3.78 2.27
C SER A 102 -7.44 -3.51 3.65
N THR A 103 -6.69 -4.47 4.16
CA THR A 103 -5.94 -4.34 5.42
C THR A 103 -4.44 -4.37 5.15
N SER A 104 -3.74 -3.39 5.70
CA SER A 104 -2.28 -3.33 5.70
C SER A 104 -1.71 -3.50 7.13
N PHE A 105 -0.43 -3.20 7.29
CA PHE A 105 0.20 -3.17 8.60
C PHE A 105 -0.33 -2.03 9.49
N ASP A 106 -0.69 -0.89 8.91
CA ASP A 106 -0.97 0.36 9.62
C ASP A 106 -2.43 0.81 9.53
N GLN A 107 -3.18 0.32 8.55
CA GLN A 107 -4.54 0.78 8.28
C GLN A 107 -5.45 -0.32 7.71
N THR A 108 -6.76 -0.12 7.88
CA THR A 108 -7.82 -0.84 7.18
C THR A 108 -8.70 0.17 6.46
N VAL A 109 -8.88 0.00 5.16
CA VAL A 109 -9.63 0.92 4.29
C VAL A 109 -10.85 0.20 3.74
N TYR A 110 -12.00 0.87 3.81
CA TYR A 110 -13.23 0.50 3.12
C TYR A 110 -13.56 1.58 2.11
N TYR A 111 -14.06 1.20 0.94
CA TYR A 111 -14.42 2.18 -0.07
C TYR A 111 -15.56 1.72 -0.97
N GLU A 112 -16.32 2.67 -1.45
CA GLU A 112 -17.32 2.53 -2.50
C GLU A 112 -17.06 3.55 -3.61
N GLU A 113 -17.24 3.11 -4.86
CA GLU A 113 -17.40 3.98 -6.02
C GLU A 113 -18.84 3.87 -6.52
N LEU A 114 -19.57 4.98 -6.53
CA LEU A 114 -21.00 5.04 -6.81
C LEU A 114 -21.33 6.13 -7.83
N PRO A 115 -22.41 5.98 -8.61
CA PRO A 115 -23.03 7.13 -9.28
C PRO A 115 -23.35 8.23 -8.26
N SER A 116 -23.12 9.49 -8.61
CA SER A 116 -23.24 10.63 -7.68
C SER A 116 -24.64 10.78 -7.06
N ASN A 117 -25.69 10.35 -7.76
CA ASN A 117 -27.05 10.32 -7.23
C ASN A 117 -27.29 9.23 -6.16
N GLN A 118 -26.32 8.35 -5.92
CA GLN A 118 -26.37 7.29 -4.90
C GLN A 118 -25.45 7.58 -3.68
N ILE A 119 -24.94 8.79 -3.55
CA ILE A 119 -23.98 9.15 -2.51
C ILE A 119 -24.52 8.94 -1.10
N GLU A 120 -25.81 9.17 -0.87
CA GLU A 120 -26.43 8.92 0.43
C GLU A 120 -26.44 7.42 0.80
N LEU A 121 -26.54 6.53 -0.20
CA LEU A 121 -26.44 5.08 0.05
C LEU A 121 -25.05 4.73 0.61
N GLY A 122 -23.98 5.22 -0.01
CA GLY A 122 -22.62 4.94 0.47
C GLY A 122 -22.37 5.49 1.87
N LEU A 123 -22.79 6.73 2.14
CA LEU A 123 -22.65 7.33 3.47
C LEU A 123 -23.47 6.59 4.54
N TRP A 124 -24.66 6.15 4.19
CA TRP A 124 -25.46 5.31 5.08
C TRP A 124 -24.78 3.97 5.37
N LEU A 125 -24.27 3.28 4.35
CA LEU A 125 -23.57 2.01 4.49
C LEU A 125 -22.34 2.13 5.44
N GLU A 126 -21.54 3.18 5.25
CA GLU A 126 -20.36 3.43 6.09
C GLU A 126 -20.76 3.80 7.54
N SER A 127 -21.81 4.58 7.73
CA SER A 127 -22.32 4.90 9.07
C SER A 127 -22.89 3.68 9.80
N GLU A 128 -23.61 2.79 9.09
CA GLU A 128 -24.08 1.51 9.61
C GLU A 128 -22.94 0.60 10.05
N ARG A 129 -21.90 0.50 9.22
CA ARG A 129 -20.68 -0.25 9.53
C ARG A 129 -19.98 0.27 10.78
N MET A 130 -19.92 1.58 10.96
CA MET A 130 -19.25 2.21 12.09
C MET A 130 -20.05 2.12 13.39
N LEU A 131 -21.40 2.19 13.35
CA LEU A 131 -22.25 2.27 14.53
C LEU A 131 -22.98 0.96 14.86
N HIS A 132 -23.52 0.29 13.86
CA HIS A 132 -24.50 -0.79 14.02
C HIS A 132 -24.01 -2.16 13.56
N LEU A 133 -22.68 -2.32 13.39
CA LEU A 133 -22.10 -3.59 12.93
C LEU A 133 -22.56 -4.75 13.82
N LYS A 134 -23.10 -5.77 13.20
CA LYS A 134 -23.56 -6.98 13.90
C LYS A 134 -22.43 -8.00 14.04
N ILE A 135 -21.84 -8.06 15.23
CA ILE A 135 -20.83 -9.06 15.56
C ILE A 135 -21.47 -10.18 16.37
N ASP A 136 -21.81 -11.27 15.73
CA ASP A 136 -22.40 -12.44 16.37
C ASP A 136 -21.58 -13.71 16.08
N SER A 137 -21.92 -14.81 16.77
CA SER A 137 -21.22 -16.09 16.61
C SER A 137 -21.35 -16.66 15.19
N ILE A 138 -22.44 -16.42 14.50
CA ILE A 138 -22.66 -16.94 13.16
C ILE A 138 -21.73 -16.23 12.18
N GLY A 139 -21.65 -14.88 12.22
CA GLY A 139 -20.75 -14.11 11.38
C GLY A 139 -19.28 -14.44 11.65
N VAL A 140 -18.90 -14.53 12.92
CA VAL A 140 -17.53 -14.88 13.30
C VAL A 140 -17.16 -16.27 12.79
N GLU A 141 -18.00 -17.30 12.97
CA GLU A 141 -17.67 -18.65 12.48
C GLU A 141 -17.70 -18.75 10.96
N THR A 142 -18.58 -18.03 10.28
CA THR A 142 -18.59 -17.94 8.82
C THR A 142 -17.27 -17.34 8.32
N GLN A 143 -16.87 -16.18 8.83
CA GLN A 143 -15.65 -15.50 8.38
C GLN A 143 -14.38 -16.22 8.83
N ARG A 144 -14.43 -16.95 9.95
CA ARG A 144 -13.32 -17.86 10.34
C ARG A 144 -13.02 -18.88 9.25
N GLY A 145 -14.06 -19.48 8.66
CA GLY A 145 -13.91 -20.40 7.53
C GLY A 145 -13.34 -19.70 6.29
N VAL A 146 -13.86 -18.52 5.95
CA VAL A 146 -13.43 -17.75 4.78
C VAL A 146 -11.97 -17.32 4.86
N VAL A 147 -11.57 -16.69 5.97
CA VAL A 147 -10.19 -16.21 6.15
C VAL A 147 -9.18 -17.36 6.18
N LYS A 148 -9.53 -18.50 6.77
CA LYS A 148 -8.68 -19.71 6.75
C LYS A 148 -8.49 -20.25 5.34
N GLU A 149 -9.56 -20.31 4.55
CA GLU A 149 -9.48 -20.78 3.16
C GLU A 149 -8.70 -19.77 2.30
N GLU A 150 -8.90 -18.47 2.51
CA GLU A 150 -8.12 -17.43 1.82
C GLU A 150 -6.62 -17.56 2.13
N ARG A 151 -6.25 -17.72 3.41
CA ARG A 151 -4.85 -17.95 3.79
C ARG A 151 -4.28 -19.17 3.08
N LYS A 152 -5.03 -20.27 3.07
CA LYS A 152 -4.62 -21.49 2.38
C LYS A 152 -4.42 -21.26 0.89
N GLN A 153 -5.35 -20.56 0.23
CA GLN A 153 -5.25 -20.26 -1.18
C GLN A 153 -4.10 -19.32 -1.51
N ARG A 154 -3.92 -18.24 -0.74
CA ARG A 154 -2.93 -17.21 -1.04
C ARG A 154 -1.51 -17.58 -0.61
N LEU A 155 -1.34 -18.28 0.52
CA LEU A 155 -0.02 -18.57 1.08
C LEU A 155 0.44 -20.01 0.86
N GLU A 156 -0.46 -20.99 1.09
CA GLU A 156 -0.05 -22.40 1.13
C GLU A 156 -0.14 -23.08 -0.25
N ASN A 157 -1.16 -22.76 -1.02
CA ASN A 157 -1.40 -23.37 -2.35
C ASN A 157 -0.76 -22.59 -3.51
N GLN A 158 -0.35 -21.33 -3.29
CA GLN A 158 0.32 -20.54 -4.31
C GLN A 158 1.85 -20.72 -4.25
N PRO A 159 2.51 -21.01 -5.39
CA PRO A 159 3.96 -20.91 -5.47
C PRO A 159 4.43 -19.52 -5.00
N TYR A 160 5.44 -19.49 -4.15
CA TYR A 160 5.99 -18.27 -3.56
C TYR A 160 5.01 -17.46 -2.66
N GLY A 161 3.83 -17.99 -2.32
CA GLY A 161 2.81 -17.28 -1.56
C GLY A 161 3.27 -16.80 -0.18
N SER A 162 4.20 -17.53 0.46
CA SER A 162 4.72 -17.20 1.78
C SER A 162 5.85 -16.14 1.79
N ILE A 163 6.24 -15.57 0.65
CA ILE A 163 7.40 -14.65 0.57
C ILE A 163 7.29 -13.48 1.56
N LEU A 164 6.17 -12.78 1.61
CA LEU A 164 6.02 -11.64 2.51
C LEU A 164 6.07 -12.09 3.98
N GLU A 165 5.33 -13.13 4.34
CA GLU A 165 5.30 -13.65 5.72
C GLU A 165 6.70 -14.08 6.18
N GLN A 166 7.42 -14.85 5.36
CA GLN A 166 8.79 -15.27 5.67
C GLN A 166 9.75 -14.08 5.74
N THR A 167 9.64 -13.12 4.81
CA THR A 167 10.53 -11.96 4.78
C THR A 167 10.37 -11.11 6.03
N PHE A 168 9.13 -10.76 6.38
CA PHE A 168 8.87 -9.92 7.54
C PHE A 168 9.21 -10.62 8.86
N SER A 169 8.91 -11.92 8.99
CA SER A 169 9.24 -12.69 10.19
C SER A 169 10.75 -12.87 10.42
N HIS A 170 11.57 -12.87 9.36
CA HIS A 170 13.02 -12.94 9.47
C HIS A 170 13.67 -11.55 9.67
N ALA A 171 13.09 -10.50 9.07
CA ALA A 171 13.62 -9.17 9.16
C ALA A 171 13.33 -8.52 10.53
N TYR A 172 12.14 -8.71 11.09
CA TYR A 172 11.77 -8.11 12.37
C TYR A 172 11.84 -9.13 13.52
N LYS A 173 12.45 -8.73 14.63
CA LYS A 173 12.59 -9.54 15.86
C LYS A 173 11.58 -9.18 16.93
N GLN A 174 11.28 -7.87 17.07
CA GLN A 174 10.46 -7.33 18.15
C GLN A 174 9.27 -6.54 17.65
N HIS A 175 9.44 -5.76 16.58
CA HIS A 175 8.38 -4.90 16.04
C HIS A 175 7.20 -5.74 15.51
N PRO A 176 5.94 -5.28 15.70
CA PRO A 176 4.74 -5.98 15.22
C PRO A 176 4.69 -6.21 13.70
N TYR A 177 5.50 -5.52 12.91
CA TYR A 177 5.62 -5.82 11.47
C TYR A 177 6.18 -7.22 11.18
N ARG A 178 6.63 -7.96 12.18
CA ARG A 178 7.08 -9.36 12.03
C ARG A 178 5.99 -10.35 11.60
N TRP A 179 4.72 -9.98 11.68
CA TRP A 179 3.59 -10.76 11.14
C TRP A 179 2.80 -9.96 10.12
N THR A 180 2.29 -10.65 9.11
CA THR A 180 1.49 -10.06 8.04
C THR A 180 0.01 -9.95 8.43
N PRO A 181 -0.78 -9.09 7.78
CA PRO A 181 -2.20 -8.86 8.10
C PRO A 181 -3.06 -10.12 8.14
N ILE A 182 -2.78 -11.12 7.29
CA ILE A 182 -3.57 -12.36 7.27
C ILE A 182 -3.45 -13.18 8.55
N GLY A 183 -2.40 -12.95 9.32
CA GLY A 183 -2.20 -13.53 10.65
C GLY A 183 -2.05 -15.04 10.69
N SER A 184 -2.24 -15.62 11.87
CA SER A 184 -2.08 -17.07 12.14
C SER A 184 -3.43 -17.74 12.33
N VAL A 185 -3.66 -18.86 11.62
CA VAL A 185 -4.84 -19.73 11.81
C VAL A 185 -5.01 -20.14 13.26
N GLN A 186 -3.90 -20.47 13.95
CA GLN A 186 -3.95 -20.88 15.34
C GLN A 186 -4.55 -19.82 16.27
N TYR A 187 -4.29 -18.55 16.01
CA TYR A 187 -4.80 -17.45 16.82
C TYR A 187 -6.23 -17.09 16.44
N ILE A 188 -6.55 -17.12 15.15
CA ILE A 188 -7.92 -16.94 14.64
C ILE A 188 -8.84 -18.01 15.22
N ASP A 189 -8.42 -19.29 15.26
CA ASP A 189 -9.22 -20.39 15.80
C ASP A 189 -9.47 -20.29 17.32
N LYS A 190 -8.53 -19.74 18.08
CA LYS A 190 -8.65 -19.57 19.52
C LYS A 190 -9.43 -18.34 19.94
N ALA A 191 -9.62 -17.40 19.03
CA ALA A 191 -10.25 -16.10 19.31
C ALA A 191 -11.72 -16.27 19.70
N LYS A 192 -12.11 -15.59 20.79
CA LYS A 192 -13.47 -15.58 21.31
C LYS A 192 -14.27 -14.41 20.76
N LEU A 193 -15.59 -14.55 20.69
CA LEU A 193 -16.50 -13.48 20.27
C LEU A 193 -16.26 -12.17 21.05
N SER A 194 -16.02 -12.27 22.37
CA SER A 194 -15.76 -11.08 23.21
C SER A 194 -14.49 -10.33 22.82
N GLU A 195 -13.46 -11.02 22.29
CA GLU A 195 -12.23 -10.40 21.84
C GLU A 195 -12.42 -9.65 20.52
N PHE A 196 -13.24 -10.19 19.60
CA PHE A 196 -13.68 -9.47 18.41
C PHE A 196 -14.49 -8.21 18.77
N MET A 197 -15.45 -8.32 19.66
CA MET A 197 -16.23 -7.16 20.12
C MET A 197 -15.36 -6.08 20.79
N GLU A 198 -14.34 -6.50 21.55
CA GLU A 198 -13.39 -5.57 22.18
C GLU A 198 -12.53 -4.85 21.14
N PHE A 199 -12.02 -5.57 20.14
CA PHE A 199 -11.23 -5.00 19.06
C PHE A 199 -12.04 -3.97 18.26
N TYR A 200 -13.28 -4.28 17.90
CA TYR A 200 -14.18 -3.35 17.23
C TYR A 200 -14.38 -2.07 18.04
N LYS A 201 -14.79 -2.20 19.30
CA LYS A 201 -15.05 -1.05 20.19
C LYS A 201 -13.81 -0.20 20.47
N THR A 202 -12.63 -0.74 20.26
CA THR A 202 -11.36 -0.03 20.47
C THR A 202 -10.92 0.72 19.23
N PHE A 203 -11.01 0.09 18.07
CA PHE A 203 -10.35 0.61 16.87
C PHE A 203 -11.30 1.17 15.82
N TYR A 204 -12.52 0.64 15.71
CA TYR A 204 -13.48 1.04 14.68
C TYR A 204 -14.42 2.13 15.20
N VAL A 205 -13.84 3.27 15.53
CA VAL A 205 -14.52 4.41 16.16
C VAL A 205 -14.21 5.70 15.39
N PRO A 206 -15.10 6.71 15.43
CA PRO A 206 -14.95 7.95 14.65
C PRO A 206 -13.58 8.62 14.84
N ASN A 207 -13.13 8.75 16.09
CA ASN A 207 -11.86 9.40 16.43
C ASN A 207 -10.61 8.56 16.11
N ASN A 208 -10.76 7.45 15.39
CA ASN A 208 -9.69 6.64 14.82
C ASN A 208 -9.87 6.44 13.30
N ALA A 209 -10.72 7.24 12.67
CA ALA A 209 -11.08 7.11 11.27
C ALA A 209 -10.97 8.43 10.50
N VAL A 210 -10.75 8.33 9.20
CA VAL A 210 -10.83 9.43 8.25
C VAL A 210 -11.87 9.06 7.20
N LEU A 211 -12.89 9.90 7.03
CA LEU A 211 -13.84 9.85 5.94
C LEU A 211 -13.35 10.78 4.83
N SER A 212 -12.94 10.24 3.71
CA SER A 212 -12.48 11.02 2.56
C SER A 212 -13.36 10.77 1.35
N ILE A 213 -13.87 11.83 0.73
CA ILE A 213 -14.82 11.76 -0.38
C ILE A 213 -14.29 12.60 -1.54
N SER A 214 -14.25 12.00 -2.71
CA SER A 214 -13.87 12.68 -3.95
C SER A 214 -14.89 12.41 -5.06
N GLY A 215 -15.30 13.43 -5.78
CA GLY A 215 -16.20 13.25 -6.93
C GLY A 215 -17.28 14.31 -7.08
N ASP A 216 -18.38 13.92 -7.74
CA ASP A 216 -19.46 14.81 -8.14
C ASP A 216 -20.48 15.00 -7.01
N PHE A 217 -20.29 16.08 -6.28
CA PHE A 217 -21.22 16.54 -5.23
C PHE A 217 -21.05 18.04 -5.00
N GLU A 218 -21.99 18.64 -4.28
CA GLU A 218 -21.90 20.02 -3.77
C GLU A 218 -21.44 19.99 -2.32
N THR A 219 -20.32 20.66 -2.02
CA THR A 219 -19.63 20.59 -0.72
C THR A 219 -20.51 20.99 0.47
N GLY A 220 -21.38 22.01 0.31
CA GLY A 220 -22.26 22.45 1.41
C GLY A 220 -23.30 21.39 1.76
N LYS A 221 -23.98 20.82 0.77
CA LYS A 221 -24.95 19.73 0.95
C LYS A 221 -24.28 18.48 1.52
N MET A 222 -23.04 18.17 1.04
CA MET A 222 -22.29 17.03 1.52
C MET A 222 -22.05 17.12 3.03
N LYS A 223 -21.68 18.29 3.55
CA LYS A 223 -21.48 18.50 4.98
C LYS A 223 -22.76 18.22 5.80
N GLU A 224 -23.93 18.61 5.27
CA GLU A 224 -25.21 18.34 5.91
C GLU A 224 -25.54 16.83 5.95
N ILE A 225 -25.30 16.13 4.84
CA ILE A 225 -25.53 14.69 4.75
C ILE A 225 -24.58 13.94 5.69
N ILE A 226 -23.30 14.29 5.70
CA ILE A 226 -22.32 13.68 6.62
C ILE A 226 -22.73 13.92 8.08
N LYS A 227 -23.14 15.12 8.42
CA LYS A 227 -23.66 15.42 9.76
C LYS A 227 -24.85 14.53 10.11
N LYS A 228 -25.80 14.35 9.18
CA LYS A 228 -26.99 13.49 9.38
C LYS A 228 -26.61 12.04 9.74
N TYR A 229 -25.59 11.47 9.05
CA TYR A 229 -25.26 10.05 9.21
C TYR A 229 -24.19 9.77 10.28
N PHE A 230 -23.28 10.70 10.54
CA PHE A 230 -22.10 10.42 11.37
C PHE A 230 -22.06 11.15 12.70
N SER A 231 -22.84 12.24 12.92
CA SER A 231 -22.70 13.04 14.14
C SER A 231 -23.13 12.31 15.42
N ASP A 232 -24.10 11.42 15.33
CA ASP A 232 -24.63 10.68 16.48
C ASP A 232 -23.82 9.43 16.82
N ILE A 233 -22.82 9.08 16.00
CA ILE A 233 -21.93 7.96 16.29
C ILE A 233 -21.04 8.33 17.48
N PRO A 234 -21.05 7.53 18.56
CA PRO A 234 -20.31 7.87 19.76
C PRO A 234 -18.80 7.87 19.52
N LYS A 235 -18.11 8.87 20.07
CA LYS A 235 -16.65 8.89 20.14
C LYS A 235 -16.13 7.70 20.92
N GLY A 236 -15.08 7.05 20.42
CA GLY A 236 -14.36 6.02 21.16
C GLY A 236 -13.74 6.57 22.45
N THR A 237 -13.99 5.89 23.57
CA THR A 237 -13.53 6.31 24.90
C THR A 237 -12.28 5.55 25.37
N LYS A 238 -11.97 4.41 24.73
CA LYS A 238 -10.80 3.61 25.05
C LYS A 238 -9.53 4.23 24.43
N PRO A 239 -8.42 4.20 25.18
CA PRO A 239 -7.12 4.54 24.57
C PRO A 239 -6.82 3.61 23.39
N ILE A 240 -6.51 4.20 22.25
CA ILE A 240 -6.11 3.44 21.07
C ILE A 240 -4.65 3.03 21.25
N PHE A 241 -4.42 1.71 21.28
CA PHE A 241 -3.09 1.17 21.41
C PHE A 241 -2.26 1.48 20.15
N ARG A 242 -1.15 2.18 20.35
CA ARG A 242 -0.12 2.42 19.32
C ARG A 242 1.18 1.80 19.83
N PRO A 243 1.68 0.74 19.19
CA PRO A 243 2.94 0.13 19.62
C PRO A 243 4.08 1.15 19.54
N SER A 244 4.85 1.26 20.59
CA SER A 244 6.07 2.10 20.65
C SER A 244 7.34 1.24 20.61
N ILE A 245 7.24 0.03 20.09
CA ILE A 245 8.34 -0.92 20.02
C ILE A 245 9.28 -0.48 18.89
N ILE A 246 10.54 -0.25 19.25
CA ILE A 246 11.59 0.08 18.28
C ILE A 246 12.28 -1.24 17.89
N GLU A 247 12.31 -1.55 16.60
CA GLU A 247 13.07 -2.69 16.10
C GLU A 247 14.57 -2.45 16.34
N PRO A 248 15.29 -3.41 16.97
CA PRO A 248 16.72 -3.29 17.14
C PRO A 248 17.44 -3.20 15.79
N LYS A 249 18.43 -2.32 15.69
CA LYS A 249 19.22 -2.20 14.47
C LYS A 249 19.88 -3.54 14.15
N GLN A 250 19.67 -4.03 12.94
CA GLN A 250 20.34 -5.23 12.44
C GLN A 250 21.83 -4.93 12.25
N THR A 251 22.69 -5.86 12.69
CA THR A 251 24.16 -5.69 12.70
C THR A 251 24.92 -6.76 11.91
N SER A 252 24.20 -7.75 11.41
CA SER A 252 24.76 -8.87 10.62
C SER A 252 23.72 -9.39 9.62
N LEU A 253 24.20 -9.99 8.55
CA LEU A 253 23.36 -10.69 7.57
C LEU A 253 22.49 -11.75 8.27
N VAL A 254 21.20 -11.69 8.03
CA VAL A 254 20.25 -12.77 8.33
C VAL A 254 20.05 -13.57 7.04
N LYS A 255 20.38 -14.85 7.04
CA LYS A 255 20.27 -15.70 5.84
C LYS A 255 19.55 -16.98 6.16
N ASP A 256 18.57 -17.34 5.34
CA ASP A 256 17.86 -18.60 5.45
C ASP A 256 17.46 -19.16 4.08
N THR A 257 16.98 -20.41 4.09
CA THR A 257 16.49 -21.12 2.91
C THR A 257 15.09 -21.65 3.17
N VAL A 258 14.14 -21.17 2.38
CA VAL A 258 12.75 -21.61 2.40
C VAL A 258 12.54 -22.65 1.29
N TYR A 259 12.04 -23.84 1.66
CA TYR A 259 11.70 -24.88 0.69
C TYR A 259 10.20 -24.85 0.42
N ASP A 260 9.83 -24.58 -0.84
CA ASP A 260 8.44 -24.41 -1.25
C ASP A 260 8.09 -25.29 -2.46
N ASN A 261 6.80 -25.43 -2.72
CA ASN A 261 6.28 -26.15 -3.88
C ASN A 261 6.39 -25.31 -5.16
N ILE A 262 7.63 -25.03 -5.54
CA ILE A 262 8.02 -24.21 -6.70
C ILE A 262 8.91 -25.01 -7.64
N GLN A 263 8.99 -24.58 -8.90
CA GLN A 263 9.86 -25.19 -9.90
C GLN A 263 11.19 -24.46 -10.03
N LEU A 264 11.18 -23.15 -9.89
CA LEU A 264 12.34 -22.30 -10.08
C LEU A 264 12.78 -21.67 -8.77
N PRO A 265 14.08 -21.57 -8.50
CA PRO A 265 14.56 -20.84 -7.33
C PRO A 265 14.17 -19.36 -7.37
N ALA A 266 14.01 -18.76 -6.20
CA ALA A 266 13.87 -17.31 -6.08
C ALA A 266 14.85 -16.74 -5.05
N VAL A 267 15.15 -15.44 -5.17
CA VAL A 267 16.00 -14.68 -4.26
C VAL A 267 15.17 -13.53 -3.72
N ILE A 268 15.13 -13.42 -2.40
CA ILE A 268 14.47 -12.33 -1.69
C ILE A 268 15.51 -11.64 -0.81
N LYS A 269 15.66 -10.34 -0.97
CA LYS A 269 16.50 -9.50 -0.12
C LYS A 269 15.64 -8.44 0.52
N ALA A 270 15.79 -8.22 1.81
CA ALA A 270 15.10 -7.19 2.54
C ALA A 270 16.11 -6.37 3.35
N PHE A 271 15.95 -5.06 3.34
CA PHE A 271 16.80 -4.12 4.07
C PHE A 271 15.89 -3.19 4.86
N HIS A 272 16.18 -2.99 6.15
CA HIS A 272 15.45 -2.00 6.94
C HIS A 272 15.66 -0.60 6.38
N ILE A 273 14.58 0.15 6.24
CA ILE A 273 14.56 1.53 5.77
C ILE A 273 13.79 2.43 6.75
N PRO A 274 14.00 3.76 6.73
CA PRO A 274 13.27 4.66 7.62
C PRO A 274 11.78 4.69 7.28
N ALA A 275 11.00 5.19 8.23
CA ALA A 275 9.57 5.42 8.07
C ALA A 275 9.27 6.33 6.87
N GLN A 276 8.07 6.20 6.31
CA GLN A 276 7.59 7.06 5.24
C GLN A 276 7.61 8.55 5.65
N GLY A 277 7.78 9.42 4.67
CA GLY A 277 7.79 10.88 4.86
C GLY A 277 9.11 11.48 5.34
N THR A 278 10.15 10.66 5.61
CA THR A 278 11.52 11.12 5.85
C THR A 278 12.20 11.54 4.53
N ASP A 279 13.29 12.30 4.58
CA ASP A 279 14.01 12.69 3.34
C ASP A 279 14.57 11.47 2.61
N ASP A 280 15.05 10.46 3.35
CA ASP A 280 15.57 9.22 2.77
C ASP A 280 14.49 8.36 2.13
N TYR A 281 13.25 8.44 2.59
CA TYR A 281 12.11 7.78 1.95
C TYR A 281 12.01 8.17 0.46
N TYR A 282 12.14 9.45 0.12
CA TYR A 282 12.06 9.92 -1.26
C TYR A 282 13.23 9.41 -2.12
N ALA A 283 14.43 9.46 -1.57
CA ALA A 283 15.63 8.94 -2.26
C ALA A 283 15.57 7.42 -2.48
N LEU A 284 15.03 6.65 -1.53
CA LEU A 284 14.83 5.20 -1.63
C LEU A 284 13.75 4.83 -2.66
N ASN A 285 12.67 5.60 -2.75
CA ASN A 285 11.68 5.41 -3.81
C ASN A 285 12.26 5.68 -5.20
N MET A 286 13.07 6.73 -5.35
CA MET A 286 13.79 6.99 -6.59
C MET A 286 14.81 5.90 -6.91
N LEU A 287 15.52 5.36 -5.92
CA LEU A 287 16.42 4.22 -6.07
C LEU A 287 15.69 2.98 -6.59
N THR A 288 14.51 2.67 -6.06
CA THR A 288 13.67 1.58 -6.57
C THR A 288 13.31 1.76 -8.04
N THR A 289 12.88 2.96 -8.43
CA THR A 289 12.55 3.27 -9.83
C THR A 289 13.76 3.08 -10.75
N LEU A 290 14.94 3.52 -10.34
CA LEU A 290 16.20 3.31 -11.06
C LEU A 290 16.52 1.83 -11.25
N LEU A 291 16.39 1.04 -10.18
CA LEU A 291 16.79 -0.36 -10.15
C LEU A 291 15.83 -1.26 -10.92
N SER A 292 14.52 -1.05 -10.81
CA SER A 292 13.55 -2.05 -11.24
C SER A 292 12.34 -1.56 -12.03
N SER A 293 12.11 -0.25 -12.19
CA SER A 293 10.88 0.21 -12.86
C SER A 293 11.01 0.15 -14.40
N GLY A 294 10.25 -0.76 -15.00
CA GLY A 294 10.15 -0.95 -16.45
C GLY A 294 11.40 -1.57 -17.09
N GLN A 295 11.29 -1.85 -18.40
CA GLN A 295 12.34 -2.54 -19.17
C GLN A 295 13.65 -1.76 -19.29
N SER A 296 13.63 -0.47 -19.03
CA SER A 296 14.81 0.40 -19.08
C SER A 296 15.58 0.48 -17.75
N SER A 297 15.11 -0.19 -16.70
CA SER A 297 15.74 -0.25 -15.39
C SER A 297 17.01 -1.09 -15.38
N ARG A 298 17.85 -0.89 -14.37
CA ARG A 298 19.17 -1.56 -14.31
C ARG A 298 19.04 -3.06 -14.14
N PHE A 299 18.18 -3.54 -13.26
CA PHE A 299 17.98 -4.99 -13.06
C PHE A 299 17.43 -5.66 -14.31
N TYR A 300 16.39 -5.09 -14.94
CA TYR A 300 15.83 -5.68 -16.14
C TYR A 300 16.88 -5.80 -17.24
N LYS A 301 17.55 -4.70 -17.60
CA LYS A 301 18.56 -4.69 -18.66
C LYS A 301 19.72 -5.65 -18.44
N GLN A 302 20.22 -5.76 -17.20
CA GLN A 302 21.43 -6.53 -16.95
C GLN A 302 21.14 -7.99 -16.63
N ILE A 303 20.08 -8.29 -15.88
CA ILE A 303 19.84 -9.63 -15.34
C ILE A 303 18.82 -10.38 -16.20
N VAL A 304 17.74 -9.70 -16.64
CA VAL A 304 16.67 -10.33 -17.44
C VAL A 304 17.06 -10.34 -18.93
N ASP A 305 17.30 -9.16 -19.50
CA ASP A 305 17.52 -9.00 -20.96
C ASP A 305 18.88 -9.52 -21.41
N LYS A 306 19.99 -8.92 -20.92
CA LYS A 306 21.35 -9.25 -21.42
C LYS A 306 21.86 -10.60 -20.97
N GLN A 307 21.71 -10.95 -19.68
CA GLN A 307 22.29 -12.16 -19.13
C GLN A 307 21.31 -13.33 -19.06
N GLN A 308 20.02 -13.07 -19.17
CA GLN A 308 18.94 -14.06 -19.14
C GLN A 308 19.02 -15.01 -17.92
N LYS A 309 19.43 -14.45 -16.76
CA LYS A 309 19.62 -15.22 -15.53
C LYS A 309 18.37 -15.24 -14.64
N ALA A 310 17.45 -14.34 -14.87
CA ALA A 310 16.17 -14.32 -14.18
C ALA A 310 15.02 -14.14 -15.17
N LEU A 311 13.85 -14.69 -14.84
CA LEU A 311 12.59 -14.39 -15.52
C LEU A 311 12.09 -13.00 -15.13
N PHE A 312 12.35 -12.64 -13.88
CA PHE A 312 11.90 -11.40 -13.31
C PHE A 312 12.87 -10.95 -12.20
N VAL A 313 13.10 -9.64 -12.09
CA VAL A 313 13.74 -8.99 -10.94
C VAL A 313 13.03 -7.69 -10.68
N GLY A 314 12.55 -7.50 -9.45
CA GLY A 314 11.89 -6.29 -9.00
C GLY A 314 12.43 -5.79 -7.67
N SER A 315 12.20 -4.52 -7.38
CA SER A 315 12.39 -3.96 -6.06
C SER A 315 11.24 -3.02 -5.73
N PHE A 316 10.93 -2.88 -4.45
CA PHE A 316 9.98 -1.89 -3.97
C PHE A 316 10.20 -1.60 -2.48
N PRO A 317 10.01 -0.37 -2.03
CA PRO A 317 10.01 -0.05 -0.62
C PRO A 317 8.63 -0.38 -0.03
N PHE A 318 8.60 -1.20 0.99
CA PHE A 318 7.49 -1.27 1.93
C PHE A 318 7.62 -0.09 2.88
N SER A 319 7.09 1.05 2.44
CA SER A 319 7.08 2.28 3.21
C SER A 319 5.90 2.25 4.16
N LEU A 320 6.19 2.25 5.44
CA LEU A 320 5.22 2.08 6.52
C LEU A 320 5.28 3.28 7.47
N GLU A 321 4.33 3.38 8.40
CA GLU A 321 4.29 4.43 9.42
C GLU A 321 5.53 4.39 10.33
N ASP A 322 5.98 3.18 10.69
CA ASP A 322 7.26 2.92 11.36
C ASP A 322 8.31 2.45 10.34
N PRO A 323 9.59 2.30 10.72
CA PRO A 323 10.65 1.83 9.82
C PRO A 323 10.26 0.56 9.07
N GLY A 324 10.25 0.64 7.73
CA GLY A 324 9.83 -0.41 6.82
C GLY A 324 10.96 -1.23 6.23
N LEU A 325 10.72 -1.83 5.07
CA LEU A 325 11.68 -2.67 4.35
C LEU A 325 11.82 -2.24 2.88
N PHE A 326 13.03 -2.17 2.38
CA PHE A 326 13.33 -2.16 0.95
C PHE A 326 13.49 -3.60 0.49
N LEU A 327 12.60 -4.06 -0.38
CA LEU A 327 12.61 -5.43 -0.89
C LEU A 327 13.21 -5.48 -2.29
N VAL A 328 14.03 -6.51 -2.54
CA VAL A 328 14.41 -6.95 -3.88
C VAL A 328 14.02 -8.41 -4.00
N TYR A 329 13.30 -8.76 -5.05
CA TYR A 329 12.89 -10.15 -5.30
C TYR A 329 13.09 -10.54 -6.75
N SER A 330 13.44 -11.79 -6.96
CA SER A 330 13.75 -12.32 -8.29
C SER A 330 13.34 -13.77 -8.39
N ILE A 331 12.85 -14.17 -9.57
CA ILE A 331 12.65 -15.57 -9.94
C ILE A 331 13.75 -15.93 -10.94
N CYS A 332 14.54 -16.93 -10.60
CA CYS A 332 15.65 -17.40 -11.45
C CYS A 332 15.14 -18.02 -12.77
N ASN A 333 15.93 -17.92 -13.81
CA ASN A 333 15.65 -18.66 -15.04
C ASN A 333 15.99 -20.16 -14.89
N VAL A 334 15.50 -20.98 -15.82
CA VAL A 334 15.75 -22.43 -15.82
C VAL A 334 17.26 -22.72 -15.80
N GLY A 335 17.67 -23.60 -14.89
CA GLY A 335 19.08 -23.99 -14.73
C GLY A 335 19.97 -22.96 -14.03
N VAL A 336 19.40 -21.85 -13.55
CA VAL A 336 20.15 -20.81 -12.83
C VAL A 336 19.91 -20.94 -11.32
N SER A 337 21.00 -20.91 -10.55
CA SER A 337 20.92 -20.98 -9.08
C SER A 337 20.57 -19.62 -8.46
N ALA A 338 19.95 -19.64 -7.27
CA ALA A 338 19.67 -18.43 -6.49
C ALA A 338 20.95 -17.60 -6.23
N ASN A 339 22.05 -18.26 -5.89
CA ASN A 339 23.32 -17.58 -5.64
C ASN A 339 23.88 -16.82 -6.85
N GLN A 340 23.66 -17.32 -8.08
CA GLN A 340 24.08 -16.60 -9.30
C GLN A 340 23.28 -15.31 -9.47
N VAL A 341 21.96 -15.34 -9.27
CA VAL A 341 21.10 -14.16 -9.39
C VAL A 341 21.37 -13.17 -8.27
N ASP A 342 21.54 -13.64 -7.03
CA ASP A 342 21.93 -12.82 -5.88
C ASP A 342 23.22 -12.03 -6.16
N SER A 343 24.25 -12.71 -6.69
CA SER A 343 25.52 -12.07 -7.07
C SER A 343 25.34 -10.98 -8.14
N LEU A 344 24.41 -11.16 -9.07
CA LEU A 344 24.11 -10.16 -10.11
C LEU A 344 23.33 -8.96 -9.54
N ILE A 345 22.39 -9.20 -8.65
CA ILE A 345 21.67 -8.13 -7.92
C ILE A 345 22.67 -7.29 -7.13
N ASN A 346 23.57 -7.93 -6.36
CA ASN A 346 24.61 -7.25 -5.60
C ASN A 346 25.54 -6.42 -6.48
N LYS A 347 25.89 -6.93 -7.66
CA LYS A 347 26.72 -6.19 -8.62
C LYS A 347 26.07 -4.89 -9.09
N GLU A 348 24.76 -4.90 -9.35
CA GLU A 348 24.04 -3.68 -9.75
C GLU A 348 23.84 -2.71 -8.59
N ILE A 349 23.61 -3.20 -7.37
CA ILE A 349 23.58 -2.38 -6.14
C ILE A 349 24.95 -1.71 -5.93
N LEU A 350 26.05 -2.47 -6.01
CA LEU A 350 27.41 -1.96 -5.86
C LEU A 350 27.74 -0.85 -6.86
N LYS A 351 27.21 -0.90 -8.09
CA LYS A 351 27.40 0.19 -9.06
C LYS A 351 26.74 1.50 -8.62
N VAL A 352 25.57 1.43 -7.97
CA VAL A 352 24.93 2.64 -7.42
C VAL A 352 25.69 3.17 -6.22
N GLN A 353 26.27 2.28 -5.43
CA GLN A 353 27.08 2.64 -4.25
C GLN A 353 28.43 3.24 -4.64
N SER A 354 29.06 2.77 -5.71
CA SER A 354 30.39 3.23 -6.14
C SER A 354 30.34 4.49 -7.01
N ASP A 355 29.40 4.55 -7.95
CA ASP A 355 29.36 5.59 -8.97
C ASP A 355 28.13 6.49 -8.84
N LEU A 356 28.28 7.77 -9.19
CA LEU A 356 27.13 8.64 -9.38
C LEU A 356 26.34 8.19 -10.62
N ILE A 357 25.03 8.27 -10.54
CA ILE A 357 24.15 8.02 -11.68
C ILE A 357 24.47 9.04 -12.78
N ASP A 358 24.53 8.57 -14.03
CA ASP A 358 24.68 9.45 -15.21
C ASP A 358 23.57 10.52 -15.22
N GLN A 359 23.90 11.75 -15.65
CA GLN A 359 22.98 12.87 -15.64
C GLN A 359 21.71 12.58 -16.47
N LYS A 360 21.87 11.96 -17.64
CA LYS A 360 20.75 11.63 -18.52
C LYS A 360 19.87 10.53 -17.93
N GLU A 361 20.46 9.54 -17.24
CA GLU A 361 19.70 8.50 -16.51
C GLU A 361 18.93 9.12 -15.34
N PHE A 362 19.53 10.09 -14.64
CA PHE A 362 18.88 10.81 -13.54
C PHE A 362 17.71 11.70 -14.01
N GLU A 363 17.86 12.42 -15.11
CA GLU A 363 16.78 13.21 -15.72
C GLU A 363 15.61 12.33 -16.14
N LYS A 364 15.89 11.19 -16.77
CA LYS A 364 14.87 10.20 -17.10
C LYS A 364 14.15 9.71 -15.83
N LEU A 365 14.87 9.41 -14.76
CA LEU A 365 14.33 8.95 -13.49
C LEU A 365 13.38 10.00 -12.90
N ARG A 366 13.77 11.28 -12.90
CA ARG A 366 12.91 12.37 -12.43
C ARG A 366 11.62 12.48 -13.22
N ASN A 367 11.70 12.44 -14.55
CA ASN A 367 10.52 12.50 -15.43
C ASN A 367 9.58 11.30 -15.18
N GLN A 368 10.12 10.13 -14.89
CA GLN A 368 9.31 8.94 -14.57
C GLN A 368 8.58 9.11 -13.24
N VAL A 369 9.28 9.57 -12.20
CA VAL A 369 8.67 9.84 -10.89
C VAL A 369 7.57 10.91 -10.98
N GLU A 370 7.81 11.98 -11.76
CA GLU A 370 6.81 13.03 -12.00
C GLU A 370 5.57 12.46 -12.70
N ASN A 371 5.76 11.65 -13.74
CA ASN A 371 4.66 11.02 -14.47
C ASN A 371 3.84 10.07 -13.56
N ASP A 372 4.51 9.23 -12.77
CA ASP A 372 3.84 8.30 -11.86
C ASP A 372 3.07 9.06 -10.76
N PHE A 373 3.62 10.17 -10.27
CA PHE A 373 2.96 11.01 -9.27
C PHE A 373 1.69 11.69 -9.80
N VAL A 374 1.70 12.13 -11.05
CA VAL A 374 0.52 12.70 -11.70
C VAL A 374 -0.53 11.62 -11.96
N GLY A 375 -0.13 10.45 -12.47
CA GLY A 375 -1.04 9.36 -12.79
C GLY A 375 -1.85 8.84 -11.58
N ASN A 376 -1.25 8.81 -10.40
CA ASN A 376 -1.92 8.38 -9.16
C ASN A 376 -3.07 9.31 -8.71
N LYS A 377 -3.22 10.49 -9.32
CA LYS A 377 -4.26 11.50 -9.00
C LYS A 377 -5.33 11.61 -10.09
N GLU A 378 -5.43 10.66 -11.01
CA GLU A 378 -6.39 10.72 -12.11
C GLU A 378 -7.78 10.22 -11.73
N THR A 379 -7.90 9.37 -10.68
CA THR A 379 -9.20 8.81 -10.26
C THR A 379 -9.70 9.42 -8.96
N ASN A 380 -11.03 9.50 -8.79
CA ASN A 380 -11.64 9.96 -7.55
C ASN A 380 -11.24 9.08 -6.35
N LEU A 381 -11.20 7.75 -6.53
CA LEU A 381 -10.76 6.83 -5.49
C LEU A 381 -9.28 7.05 -5.11
N GLY A 382 -8.41 7.24 -6.11
CA GLY A 382 -6.99 7.53 -5.87
C GLY A 382 -6.78 8.82 -5.08
N ILE A 383 -7.55 9.88 -5.40
CA ILE A 383 -7.50 11.15 -4.67
C ILE A 383 -8.02 10.97 -3.24
N ALA A 384 -9.20 10.35 -3.05
CA ALA A 384 -9.79 10.15 -1.73
C ALA A 384 -8.86 9.35 -0.80
N THR A 385 -8.31 8.24 -1.30
CA THR A 385 -7.37 7.39 -0.56
C THR A 385 -6.07 8.14 -0.23
N SER A 386 -5.52 8.90 -1.19
CA SER A 386 -4.29 9.66 -0.97
C SER A 386 -4.48 10.75 0.09
N LEU A 387 -5.59 11.48 0.06
CA LEU A 387 -5.91 12.50 1.07
C LEU A 387 -5.98 11.90 2.47
N ALA A 388 -6.66 10.77 2.64
CA ALA A 388 -6.74 10.06 3.93
C ALA A 388 -5.35 9.59 4.40
N ASN A 389 -4.53 9.04 3.51
CA ASN A 389 -3.18 8.58 3.83
C ASN A 389 -2.25 9.73 4.25
N TYR A 390 -2.29 10.87 3.54
CA TYR A 390 -1.50 12.05 3.94
C TYR A 390 -1.90 12.57 5.31
N TYR A 391 -3.20 12.62 5.60
CA TYR A 391 -3.65 13.02 6.93
C TYR A 391 -3.14 12.07 8.02
N LEU A 392 -3.32 10.75 7.83
CA LEU A 392 -2.99 9.75 8.85
C LEU A 392 -1.49 9.63 9.10
N PHE A 393 -0.69 9.55 8.03
CA PHE A 393 0.71 9.13 8.15
C PHE A 393 1.73 10.26 8.02
N PHE A 394 1.28 11.47 7.68
CA PHE A 394 2.16 12.63 7.53
C PHE A 394 1.78 13.77 8.48
N LYS A 395 1.40 13.40 9.72
CA LYS A 395 1.09 14.34 10.82
C LYS A 395 0.00 15.37 10.47
N GLY A 396 -1.05 14.93 9.80
CA GLY A 396 -2.17 15.79 9.39
C GLY A 396 -1.84 16.72 8.19
N ASN A 397 -0.74 16.48 7.49
CA ASN A 397 -0.38 17.32 6.34
C ASN A 397 -1.04 16.83 5.04
N THR A 398 -2.35 16.93 4.96
CA THR A 398 -3.17 16.53 3.80
C THR A 398 -2.71 17.24 2.50
N ASN A 399 -2.19 18.48 2.61
CA ASN A 399 -1.72 19.23 1.44
C ASN A 399 -0.48 18.65 0.76
N LEU A 400 0.13 17.59 1.30
CA LEU A 400 1.18 16.85 0.59
C LEU A 400 0.70 16.31 -0.75
N ILE A 401 -0.59 16.07 -0.93
CA ILE A 401 -1.15 15.72 -2.25
C ILE A 401 -0.74 16.73 -3.34
N ASN A 402 -0.51 17.98 -2.98
CA ASN A 402 -0.11 19.04 -3.90
C ASN A 402 1.39 19.36 -3.90
N THR A 403 2.12 18.99 -2.85
CA THR A 403 3.50 19.47 -2.65
C THR A 403 4.55 18.35 -2.52
N GLU A 404 4.13 17.08 -2.46
CA GLU A 404 5.08 15.98 -2.28
C GLU A 404 6.04 15.82 -3.46
N LEU A 405 5.60 16.11 -4.69
CA LEU A 405 6.47 16.08 -5.87
C LEU A 405 7.70 16.96 -5.68
N GLU A 406 7.55 18.13 -5.02
CA GLU A 406 8.69 19.02 -4.75
C GLU A 406 9.76 18.34 -3.88
N ARG A 407 9.37 17.41 -3.00
CA ARG A 407 10.31 16.63 -2.17
C ARG A 407 11.09 15.64 -3.02
N TYR A 408 10.42 14.95 -3.94
CA TYR A 408 11.09 14.08 -4.92
C TYR A 408 12.05 14.88 -5.81
N MET A 409 11.64 16.06 -6.24
CA MET A 409 12.47 16.91 -7.12
C MET A 409 13.69 17.53 -6.41
N LYS A 410 13.73 17.53 -5.08
CA LYS A 410 14.91 17.93 -4.27
C LYS A 410 15.95 16.82 -4.14
N VAL A 411 15.59 15.56 -4.37
CA VAL A 411 16.52 14.45 -4.31
C VAL A 411 17.62 14.62 -5.36
N THR A 412 18.85 14.43 -4.94
CA THR A 412 20.05 14.52 -5.79
C THR A 412 20.58 13.13 -6.17
N ARG A 413 21.52 13.08 -7.10
CA ARG A 413 22.24 11.83 -7.45
C ARG A 413 23.08 11.34 -6.27
N GLU A 414 23.63 12.29 -5.51
CA GLU A 414 24.39 12.07 -4.29
C GLU A 414 23.50 11.43 -3.20
N ASP A 415 22.25 11.85 -3.06
CA ASP A 415 21.31 11.24 -2.12
C ASP A 415 21.00 9.80 -2.48
N ILE A 416 20.76 9.49 -3.76
CA ILE A 416 20.51 8.12 -4.22
C ILE A 416 21.73 7.24 -3.92
N LYS A 417 22.94 7.73 -4.18
CA LYS A 417 24.18 7.00 -3.84
C LYS A 417 24.33 6.85 -2.32
N ARG A 418 24.05 7.87 -1.56
CA ARG A 418 24.13 7.87 -0.09
C ARG A 418 23.18 6.83 0.51
N VAL A 419 21.90 6.86 0.16
CA VAL A 419 20.92 5.89 0.70
C VAL A 419 21.24 4.46 0.28
N ALA A 420 21.76 4.23 -0.93
CA ALA A 420 22.22 2.91 -1.34
C ALA A 420 23.36 2.40 -0.45
N ASN A 421 24.33 3.26 -0.09
CA ASN A 421 25.42 2.91 0.82
C ASN A 421 24.99 2.74 2.28
N GLU A 422 24.00 3.51 2.73
CA GLU A 422 23.54 3.48 4.11
C GLU A 422 22.66 2.27 4.39
N TYR A 423 21.71 1.97 3.49
CA TYR A 423 20.66 0.98 3.74
C TYR A 423 20.89 -0.36 3.05
N LEU A 424 21.43 -0.40 1.82
CA LEU A 424 21.62 -1.66 1.07
C LEU A 424 22.97 -2.33 1.39
N THR A 425 23.17 -2.69 2.64
CA THR A 425 24.43 -3.27 3.14
C THR A 425 24.22 -4.66 3.71
N ASP A 426 25.24 -5.52 3.67
CA ASP A 426 25.20 -6.87 4.25
C ASP A 426 24.78 -6.87 5.73
N ARG A 427 25.13 -5.83 6.49
CA ARG A 427 24.77 -5.74 7.92
C ARG A 427 23.29 -5.48 8.15
N ASN A 428 22.61 -4.93 7.16
CA ASN A 428 21.19 -4.58 7.18
C ASN A 428 20.35 -5.53 6.33
N GLU A 429 20.94 -6.61 5.82
CA GLU A 429 20.30 -7.51 4.87
C GLU A 429 19.69 -8.73 5.54
N THR A 430 18.44 -9.02 5.17
CA THR A 430 17.80 -10.33 5.31
C THR A 430 17.71 -10.97 3.94
N LEU A 431 18.37 -12.11 3.75
CA LEU A 431 18.47 -12.84 2.49
C LEU A 431 17.77 -14.19 2.61
N LEU A 432 16.73 -14.39 1.82
CA LEU A 432 16.03 -15.68 1.74
C LEU A 432 16.20 -16.27 0.34
N TYR A 433 16.68 -17.52 0.29
CA TYR A 433 16.64 -18.34 -0.90
C TYR A 433 15.41 -19.23 -0.87
N TYR A 434 14.50 -19.04 -1.84
CA TYR A 434 13.41 -19.97 -2.07
C TYR A 434 13.87 -21.06 -3.02
N LEU A 435 13.80 -22.31 -2.55
CA LEU A 435 14.24 -23.48 -3.33
C LEU A 435 13.09 -24.47 -3.50
N PRO A 436 13.04 -25.23 -4.60
CA PRO A 436 12.12 -26.33 -4.76
C PRO A 436 12.24 -27.37 -3.64
N LYS A 437 11.13 -27.91 -3.15
CA LYS A 437 11.14 -29.00 -2.16
C LYS A 437 11.98 -30.20 -2.58
N SER A 438 12.04 -30.50 -3.88
CA SER A 438 12.92 -31.54 -4.45
C SER A 438 14.42 -31.31 -4.17
N ALA A 439 14.85 -30.07 -4.07
CA ALA A 439 16.23 -29.73 -3.74
C ALA A 439 16.59 -30.04 -2.26
N LYS A 440 15.61 -30.08 -1.36
CA LYS A 440 15.82 -30.50 0.03
C LYS A 440 16.12 -31.99 0.13
N VAL A 441 15.32 -32.82 -0.54
CA VAL A 441 15.49 -34.26 -0.57
C VAL A 441 16.88 -34.63 -1.13
N ALA A 442 17.27 -34.03 -2.25
CA ALA A 442 18.59 -34.27 -2.87
C ALA A 442 19.79 -33.84 -1.99
N ARG A 443 19.58 -32.98 -0.97
CA ARG A 443 20.62 -32.57 -0.03
C ARG A 443 20.71 -33.49 1.19
N GLU A 444 19.60 -34.08 1.59
CA GLU A 444 19.54 -35.05 2.72
C GLU A 444 20.06 -36.45 2.32
N GLU A 445 20.07 -36.78 1.01
CA GLU A 445 20.60 -38.03 0.44
C GLU A 445 22.10 -38.00 0.13
N LYS A 446 22.78 -36.86 0.29
CA LYS A 446 24.24 -36.70 0.16
C LYS A 446 24.93 -36.57 1.52
#